data_cc1083f5a19404bbd977e15da85fd45e
#
_entry.id   cc1083f5a19404bbd977e15da85fd45e
#
_cell.length_a   1.000
_cell.length_b   1.000
_cell.length_c   1.000
_cell.angle_alpha   90.00
_cell.angle_beta   90.00
_cell.angle_gamma   90.00
#
_symmetry.space_group_name_H-M   'P 1'
#
loop_
_entity.id
_entity.type
_entity.pdbx_description
1 polymer ?
#
loop_
_entity_poly.entity_id
_entity_poly.type
_entity_poly.pdbx_seq_one_letter_code
_entity_poly.pdbx_strand_id
1 'polypeptide(L)' 'HIFERMARERNISVEEMRAIISDRIEKGWNDKDPVKREQWRKIPCAGEIPTPDEWLSYVIKKIKDDGQGNLLRKYLVW' A
#
# COMPACT_ATOMS: atom_id res chain seq x y z
N HIS A 1 -12.94 -0.43 -9.66
CA HIS A 1 -11.72 0.10 -9.06
C HIS A 1 -11.13 -0.91 -8.10
N ILE A 2 -9.81 -0.94 -7.96
CA ILE A 2 -9.13 -1.95 -7.16
C ILE A 2 -9.43 -1.84 -5.66
N PHE A 3 -9.61 -0.62 -5.14
CA PHE A 3 -10.00 -0.43 -3.75
C PHE A 3 -11.38 -1.02 -3.48
N GLU A 4 -12.30 -0.87 -4.43
CA GLU A 4 -13.63 -1.45 -4.32
C GLU A 4 -13.58 -2.98 -4.28
N ARG A 5 -12.74 -3.57 -5.12
CA ARG A 5 -12.54 -5.02 -5.15
C ARG A 5 -11.94 -5.50 -3.83
N MET A 6 -10.92 -4.85 -3.34
CA MET A 6 -10.26 -5.22 -2.09
C MET A 6 -11.21 -5.10 -0.90
N ALA A 7 -11.99 -4.02 -0.87
CA ALA A 7 -12.97 -3.80 0.20
C ALA A 7 -14.06 -4.87 0.16
N ARG A 8 -14.53 -5.21 -1.04
CA ARG A 8 -15.56 -6.24 -1.21
C ARG A 8 -15.07 -7.60 -0.73
N GLU A 9 -13.84 -7.98 -1.07
CA GLU A 9 -13.25 -9.23 -0.64
C GLU A 9 -13.15 -9.33 0.88
N ARG A 10 -12.99 -8.19 1.56
CA ARG A 10 -12.89 -8.13 3.02
C ARG A 10 -14.21 -7.78 3.70
N ASN A 11 -15.26 -7.56 2.92
CA ASN A 11 -16.58 -7.20 3.42
C ASN A 11 -16.56 -5.93 4.26
N ILE A 12 -15.83 -4.92 3.78
CA ILE A 12 -15.73 -3.59 4.41
C ILE A 12 -16.00 -2.51 3.36
N SER A 13 -16.17 -1.27 3.80
CA SER A 13 -16.36 -0.15 2.87
C SER A 13 -15.03 0.27 2.22
N VAL A 14 -15.13 0.99 1.11
CA VAL A 14 -13.95 1.57 0.45
C VAL A 14 -13.23 2.53 1.40
N GLU A 15 -13.99 3.31 2.16
CA GLU A 15 -13.42 4.25 3.11
C GLU A 15 -12.63 3.54 4.20
N GLU A 16 -13.16 2.44 4.72
CA GLU A 16 -12.45 1.61 5.68
C GLU A 16 -11.18 1.01 5.08
N MET A 17 -11.24 0.56 3.82
CA MET A 17 -10.09 0.01 3.14
C MET A 17 -8.99 1.07 2.99
N ARG A 18 -9.37 2.29 2.61
CA ARG A 18 -8.41 3.39 2.49
C ARG A 18 -7.77 3.73 3.85
N ALA A 19 -8.56 3.69 4.91
CA ALA A 19 -8.06 3.94 6.27
C ALA A 19 -7.06 2.86 6.70
N ILE A 20 -7.35 1.61 6.41
CA ILE A 20 -6.44 0.49 6.70
C ILE A 20 -5.11 0.67 5.97
N ILE A 21 -5.17 1.02 4.68
CA ILE A 21 -3.97 1.24 3.88
C ILE A 21 -3.17 2.42 4.41
N SER A 22 -3.85 3.52 4.76
CA SER A 22 -3.20 4.70 5.33
C SER A 22 -2.45 4.35 6.63
N ASP A 23 -3.08 3.56 7.49
CA ASP A 23 -2.46 3.09 8.72
C ASP A 23 -1.23 2.22 8.44
N ARG A 24 -1.32 1.34 7.46
CA ARG A 24 -0.20 0.50 7.05
C ARG A 24 0.97 1.32 6.52
N ILE A 25 0.68 2.32 5.69
CA ILE A 25 1.70 3.21 5.15
C ILE A 25 2.41 3.93 6.29
N GLU A 26 1.66 4.46 7.23
CA GLU A 26 2.22 5.17 8.38
C GLU A 26 3.10 4.25 9.23
N LYS A 27 2.65 3.04 9.51
CA LYS A 27 3.43 2.08 10.29
C LYS A 27 4.70 1.67 9.56
N GLY A 28 4.61 1.41 8.26
CA GLY A 28 5.79 1.07 7.46
C GLY A 28 6.77 2.22 7.36
N TRP A 29 6.27 3.43 7.20
CA TRP A 29 7.08 4.63 7.11
C TRP A 29 7.91 4.87 8.36
N ASN A 30 7.38 4.48 9.51
CA ASN A 30 8.01 4.64 10.81
C ASN A 30 8.51 3.32 11.40
N ASP A 31 8.68 2.29 10.57
CA ASP A 31 9.10 0.97 11.04
C ASP A 31 10.49 1.07 11.69
N LYS A 32 10.67 0.33 12.77
CA LYS A 32 11.94 0.27 13.48
C LYS A 32 13.02 -0.47 12.68
N ASP A 33 12.61 -1.41 11.84
CA ASP A 33 13.51 -2.12 10.95
C ASP A 33 13.89 -1.20 9.78
N PRO A 34 15.18 -0.81 9.64
CA PRO A 34 15.58 0.09 8.58
C PRO A 34 15.36 -0.47 7.18
N VAL A 35 15.41 -1.78 7.01
CA VAL A 35 15.17 -2.42 5.71
C VAL A 35 13.71 -2.25 5.30
N LYS A 36 12.78 -2.55 6.20
CA LYS A 36 11.35 -2.38 5.94
C LYS A 36 10.99 -0.92 5.74
N ARG A 37 11.51 -0.04 6.59
CA ARG A 37 11.27 1.39 6.49
C ARG A 37 11.74 1.93 5.15
N GLU A 38 12.90 1.52 4.68
CA GLU A 38 13.44 1.95 3.40
C GLU A 38 12.56 1.50 2.23
N GLN A 39 12.02 0.28 2.29
CA GLN A 39 11.11 -0.21 1.26
C GLN A 39 9.86 0.67 1.15
N TRP A 40 9.27 1.03 2.29
CA TRP A 40 8.11 1.92 2.29
C TRP A 40 8.44 3.31 1.78
N ARG A 41 9.62 3.83 2.11
CA ARG A 41 10.06 5.17 1.72
C ARG A 41 10.43 5.29 0.25
N LYS A 42 10.46 4.21 -0.49
CA LYS A 42 10.61 4.23 -1.94
C LYS A 42 9.35 4.67 -2.66
N ILE A 43 8.22 4.67 -1.97
CA ILE A 43 6.94 5.08 -2.57
C ILE A 43 6.96 6.59 -2.79
N PRO A 44 6.77 7.07 -4.04
CA PRO A 44 6.74 8.51 -4.31
C PRO A 44 5.56 9.16 -3.60
N CYS A 45 5.77 10.32 -3.01
CA CYS A 45 4.72 11.07 -2.35
C CYS A 45 4.94 12.57 -2.50
N ALA A 46 3.84 13.29 -2.59
CA ALA A 46 3.87 14.76 -2.68
C ALA A 46 4.03 15.41 -1.31
N GLY A 47 3.60 14.75 -0.25
CA GLY A 47 3.69 15.23 1.13
C GLY A 47 4.73 14.46 1.92
N GLU A 48 4.60 14.49 3.25
CA GLU A 48 5.53 13.82 4.15
C GLU A 48 5.37 12.31 4.14
N ILE A 49 4.18 11.83 3.82
CA ILE A 49 3.86 10.41 3.79
C ILE A 49 2.94 10.13 2.60
N PRO A 50 3.09 8.98 1.92
CA PRO A 50 2.23 8.67 0.78
C PRO A 50 0.76 8.54 1.17
N THR A 51 -0.12 8.98 0.27
CA THR A 51 -1.55 8.71 0.41
C THR A 51 -1.86 7.30 -0.07
N PRO A 52 -3.03 6.73 0.28
CA PRO A 52 -3.44 5.44 -0.27
C PRO A 52 -3.44 5.40 -1.80
N ASP A 53 -3.80 6.49 -2.47
CA ASP A 53 -3.78 6.55 -3.93
C ASP A 53 -2.36 6.49 -4.49
N GLU A 54 -1.43 7.20 -3.88
CA GLU A 54 -0.02 7.16 -4.26
C GLU A 54 0.57 5.77 -4.04
N TRP A 55 0.25 5.15 -2.91
CA TRP A 55 0.65 3.78 -2.61
C TRP A 55 0.13 2.81 -3.68
N LEU A 56 -1.16 2.92 -4.01
CA LEU A 56 -1.78 2.05 -4.99
C LEU A 56 -1.13 2.18 -6.37
N SER A 57 -0.88 3.42 -6.81
CA SER A 57 -0.23 3.67 -8.09
C SER A 57 1.17 3.04 -8.13
N TYR A 58 1.90 3.16 -7.05
CA TYR A 58 3.24 2.56 -6.94
C TYR A 58 3.18 1.04 -7.02
N VAL A 59 2.26 0.43 -6.26
CA VAL A 59 2.13 -1.02 -6.21
C VAL A 59 1.71 -1.59 -7.55
N ILE A 60 0.75 -0.94 -8.23
CA ILE A 60 0.31 -1.36 -9.55
C ILE A 60 1.46 -1.32 -10.55
N LYS A 61 2.24 -0.26 -10.52
CA LYS A 61 3.40 -0.12 -11.40
C LYS A 61 4.42 -1.22 -11.15
N LYS A 62 4.68 -1.54 -9.89
CA LYS A 62 5.60 -2.62 -9.53
C LYS A 62 5.10 -3.99 -9.99
N ILE A 63 3.81 -4.24 -9.85
CA ILE A 63 3.21 -5.49 -10.32
C ILE A 63 3.39 -5.63 -11.82
N LYS A 64 3.14 -4.56 -12.58
CA LYS A 64 3.32 -4.56 -14.04
C LYS A 64 4.77 -4.79 -14.44
N ASP A 65 5.71 -4.14 -13.75
CA ASP A 65 7.12 -4.25 -14.05
C ASP A 65 7.66 -5.65 -13.78
N ASP A 66 7.22 -6.27 -12.67
CA ASP A 66 7.70 -7.59 -12.29
C ASP A 66 6.90 -8.73 -12.90
N GLY A 67 5.72 -8.43 -13.44
CA GLY A 67 4.84 -9.45 -14.02
C GLY A 67 4.29 -10.43 -13.01
N GLN A 68 4.32 -10.10 -11.72
CA GLN A 68 3.86 -10.97 -10.64
C GLN A 68 2.83 -10.27 -9.78
N GLY A 69 1.70 -10.93 -9.54
CA GLY A 69 0.66 -10.41 -8.67
C GLY A 69 0.94 -10.52 -7.17
N ASN A 70 2.08 -11.12 -6.79
CA ASN A 70 2.40 -11.36 -5.39
C ASN A 70 2.83 -10.11 -4.61
N LEU A 71 3.18 -9.04 -5.30
CA LEU A 71 3.61 -7.80 -4.66
C LEU A 71 2.51 -7.18 -3.82
N LEU A 72 1.26 -7.29 -4.25
CA LEU A 72 0.12 -6.82 -3.46
C LEU A 72 0.06 -7.50 -2.10
N ARG A 73 0.30 -8.80 -2.06
CA ARG A 73 0.37 -9.55 -0.81
C ARG A 73 1.50 -9.07 0.07
N LYS A 74 2.65 -8.76 -0.52
CA LYS A 74 3.81 -8.31 0.23
C LYS A 74 3.57 -7.00 0.97
N TYR A 75 2.79 -6.09 0.34
CA TYR A 75 2.47 -4.81 0.94
C TYR A 75 1.20 -4.83 1.79
N LEU A 76 0.38 -5.87 1.65
CA LEU A 76 -0.90 -6.00 2.34
C LEU A 76 -0.92 -7.14 3.36
N VAL A 77 0.23 -7.70 3.70
CA VAL A 77 0.32 -8.76 4.71
C VAL A 77 0.10 -8.16 6.09
N TRP A 78 -0.94 -8.63 6.73
CA TRP A 78 -1.25 -8.33 8.11
C TRP A 78 -2.03 -9.48 8.74
#